data_6095185406206d643bf1af14768a4edb
#
_entry.id   6095185406206d643bf1af14768a4edb
#
_cell.length_a   1.000
_cell.length_b   1.000
_cell.length_c   1.000
_cell.angle_alpha   90.00
_cell.angle_beta   90.00
_cell.angle_gamma   90.00
#
_symmetry.space_group_name_H-M   'P 1'
#
loop_
_entity.id
_entity.type
_entity.pdbx_description
1 polymer ?
#
loop_
_entity_poly.entity_id
_entity_poly.type
_entity_poly.pdbx_seq_one_letter_code
_entity_poly.pdbx_strand_id
1 'polypeptide(L)'
;MSMNMTNINNDLAAGKDVRIDFKQMQNFGECARRAKQSGAEITLFNIDGVQPSVLTQYTSQAPGQVTLERVFPADFGTLEIIKKGANLTCDNSKGSSLITDMVKAAKTSGAHVKFINCTRLSSFDINNLKKLGGDNVKFA
;
A
#
# COMPACT_ATOMS: atom_id res chain seq x y z
N MET A 1 9.47 23.21 -5.15
CA MET A 1 10.27 23.05 -3.91
C MET A 1 10.84 21.62 -3.88
N SER A 2 12.13 21.48 -3.75
CA SER A 2 12.74 20.14 -3.68
C SER A 2 12.63 19.58 -2.27
N MET A 3 12.46 18.25 -2.18
CA MET A 3 12.43 17.55 -0.90
C MET A 3 13.82 17.52 -0.27
N ASN A 4 13.87 17.66 1.04
CA ASN A 4 15.10 17.46 1.79
C ASN A 4 15.19 16.00 2.26
N MET A 5 15.93 15.19 1.50
CA MET A 5 16.08 13.76 1.81
C MET A 5 16.83 13.51 3.12
N THR A 6 17.71 14.40 3.53
CA THR A 6 18.38 14.26 4.82
C THR A 6 17.40 14.35 5.97
N ASN A 7 16.47 15.31 5.94
CA ASN A 7 15.44 15.44 6.97
C ASN A 7 14.49 14.25 6.95
N ILE A 8 14.11 13.78 5.77
CA ILE A 8 13.26 12.59 5.63
C ILE A 8 13.93 11.38 6.26
N ASN A 9 15.19 11.14 5.95
CA ASN A 9 15.93 10.00 6.52
C ASN A 9 16.10 10.12 8.03
N ASN A 10 16.32 11.32 8.55
CA ASN A 10 16.40 11.55 9.98
C ASN A 10 15.08 11.28 10.69
N ASP A 11 13.96 11.71 10.10
CA ASP A 11 12.64 11.44 10.64
C ASP A 11 12.34 9.94 10.66
N LEU A 12 12.67 9.24 9.58
CA LEU A 12 12.49 7.78 9.51
C LEU A 12 13.33 7.07 10.59
N ALA A 13 14.58 7.47 10.75
CA ALA A 13 15.45 6.89 11.78
C ALA A 13 14.91 7.13 13.20
N ALA A 14 14.19 8.23 13.41
CA ALA A 14 13.55 8.56 14.67
C ALA A 14 12.19 7.88 14.88
N GLY A 15 11.74 7.06 13.92
CA GLY A 15 10.44 6.38 14.00
C GLY A 15 9.28 7.23 13.59
N LYS A 16 9.51 8.34 12.90
CA LYS A 16 8.45 9.24 12.42
C LYS A 16 8.03 8.89 11.00
N ASP A 17 6.72 8.82 10.77
CA ASP A 17 6.17 8.57 9.45
C ASP A 17 6.45 9.76 8.53
N VAL A 18 6.69 9.47 7.25
CA VAL A 18 7.03 10.52 6.27
C VAL A 18 6.18 10.37 5.01
N ARG A 19 6.03 11.47 4.28
CA ARG A 19 5.47 11.50 2.93
C ARG A 19 6.57 11.89 1.96
N ILE A 20 6.71 11.12 0.88
CA ILE A 20 7.75 11.31 -0.12
C ILE A 20 7.11 11.54 -1.48
N ASP A 21 7.49 12.61 -2.16
CA ASP A 21 7.11 12.86 -3.55
C ASP A 21 7.89 11.90 -4.44
N PHE A 22 7.17 10.98 -5.09
CA PHE A 22 7.77 9.96 -5.95
C PHE A 22 8.64 10.57 -7.05
N LYS A 23 8.24 11.72 -7.59
CA LYS A 23 8.96 12.37 -8.68
C LYS A 23 10.27 13.03 -8.25
N GLN A 24 10.42 13.32 -6.96
CA GLN A 24 11.62 13.95 -6.40
C GLN A 24 12.46 12.99 -5.56
N MET A 25 11.99 11.77 -5.42
CA MET A 25 12.58 10.76 -4.55
C MET A 25 13.97 10.35 -5.04
N GLN A 26 14.92 10.26 -4.10
CA GLN A 26 16.28 9.79 -4.35
C GLN A 26 16.64 8.75 -3.30
N ASN A 27 17.38 7.73 -3.72
CA ASN A 27 17.92 6.70 -2.83
C ASN A 27 16.87 6.11 -1.89
N PHE A 28 15.77 5.61 -2.46
CA PHE A 28 14.68 5.05 -1.68
C PHE A 28 15.11 3.86 -0.81
N GLY A 29 16.11 3.10 -1.26
CA GLY A 29 16.63 1.96 -0.50
C GLY A 29 17.07 2.35 0.90
N GLU A 30 17.72 3.51 1.07
CA GLU A 30 18.10 4.03 2.39
C GLU A 30 16.86 4.36 3.24
N CYS A 31 15.85 4.99 2.64
CA CYS A 31 14.60 5.28 3.33
C CYS A 31 13.92 4.00 3.81
N ALA A 32 13.82 3.00 2.95
CA ALA A 32 13.21 1.71 3.28
C ALA A 32 13.97 1.01 4.40
N ARG A 33 15.30 1.03 4.36
CA ARG A 33 16.14 0.43 5.40
C ARG A 33 15.86 1.08 6.76
N ARG A 34 15.80 2.40 6.81
CA ARG A 34 15.53 3.14 8.06
C ARG A 34 14.12 2.89 8.57
N ALA A 35 13.13 2.87 7.67
CA ALA A 35 11.75 2.55 8.02
C ALA A 35 11.65 1.15 8.64
N LYS A 36 12.32 0.17 8.06
CA LYS A 36 12.31 -1.21 8.59
C LYS A 36 12.94 -1.29 9.97
N GLN A 37 14.00 -0.54 10.21
CA GLN A 37 14.68 -0.55 11.51
C GLN A 37 13.88 0.14 12.62
N SER A 38 13.17 1.22 12.29
CA SER A 38 12.47 2.05 13.28
C SER A 38 10.98 1.73 13.40
N GLY A 39 10.40 1.03 12.43
CA GLY A 39 8.95 0.79 12.37
C GLY A 39 8.16 1.96 11.77
N ALA A 40 8.82 2.99 11.25
CA ALA A 40 8.15 4.13 10.62
C ALA A 40 7.52 3.73 9.29
N GLU A 41 6.49 4.47 8.88
CA GLU A 41 5.80 4.25 7.60
C GLU A 41 6.18 5.34 6.59
N ILE A 42 6.18 4.95 5.32
CA ILE A 42 6.42 5.85 4.20
C ILE A 42 5.17 5.92 3.35
N THR A 43 4.69 7.13 3.08
CA THR A 43 3.64 7.36 2.09
C THR A 43 4.27 7.94 0.83
N LEU A 44 4.08 7.28 -0.30
CA LEU A 44 4.50 7.77 -1.61
C LEU A 44 3.33 8.48 -2.27
N PHE A 45 3.52 9.72 -2.68
CA PHE A 45 2.52 10.47 -3.41
C PHE A 45 3.06 10.92 -4.76
N ASN A 46 2.21 11.52 -5.59
CA ASN A 46 2.57 11.93 -6.95
C ASN A 46 2.89 10.72 -7.85
N ILE A 47 2.11 9.65 -7.67
CA ILE A 47 2.32 8.37 -8.35
C ILE A 47 1.29 8.11 -9.46
N ASP A 48 0.50 9.11 -9.85
CA ASP A 48 -0.49 8.96 -10.92
C ASP A 48 0.20 8.59 -12.23
N GLY A 49 -0.34 7.58 -12.90
CA GLY A 49 0.22 7.10 -14.16
C GLY A 49 1.43 6.19 -14.03
N VAL A 50 1.96 6.00 -12.82
CA VAL A 50 3.08 5.08 -12.60
C VAL A 50 2.58 3.64 -12.68
N GLN A 51 3.26 2.82 -13.47
CA GLN A 51 2.85 1.44 -13.72
C GLN A 51 3.00 0.57 -12.46
N PRO A 52 2.11 -0.41 -12.26
CA PRO A 52 2.23 -1.33 -11.12
C PRO A 52 3.59 -2.01 -11.01
N SER A 53 4.18 -2.43 -12.13
CA SER A 53 5.50 -3.07 -12.13
C SER A 53 6.62 -2.15 -11.62
N VAL A 54 6.47 -0.85 -11.79
CA VAL A 54 7.41 0.13 -11.24
C VAL A 54 7.17 0.29 -9.74
N LEU A 55 5.92 0.44 -9.32
CA LEU A 55 5.58 0.64 -7.91
C LEU A 55 6.01 -0.54 -7.04
N THR A 56 5.90 -1.76 -7.54
CA THR A 56 6.30 -2.96 -6.78
C THR A 56 7.78 -2.98 -6.43
N GLN A 57 8.63 -2.33 -7.23
CA GLN A 57 10.07 -2.24 -6.94
C GLN A 57 10.34 -1.50 -5.64
N TYR A 58 9.48 -0.55 -5.29
CA TYR A 58 9.62 0.25 -4.08
C TYR A 58 8.92 -0.39 -2.89
N THR A 59 7.68 -0.81 -3.06
CA THR A 59 6.89 -1.37 -1.96
C THR A 59 7.48 -2.66 -1.42
N SER A 60 8.11 -3.46 -2.27
CA SER A 60 8.74 -4.72 -1.87
C SER A 60 9.96 -4.53 -0.97
N GLN A 61 10.53 -3.33 -0.91
CA GLN A 61 11.69 -3.05 -0.07
C GLN A 61 11.34 -2.90 1.41
N ALA A 62 10.08 -2.57 1.73
CA ALA A 62 9.58 -2.49 3.11
C ALA A 62 8.11 -2.91 3.14
N PRO A 63 7.82 -4.22 2.99
CA PRO A 63 6.43 -4.71 2.94
C PRO A 63 5.63 -4.30 4.18
N GLY A 64 4.42 -3.80 3.96
CA GLY A 64 3.54 -3.33 5.03
C GLY A 64 3.84 -1.94 5.56
N GLN A 65 4.93 -1.33 5.15
CA GLN A 65 5.35 -0.01 5.65
C GLN A 65 5.31 1.10 4.58
N VAL A 66 5.01 0.76 3.32
CA VAL A 66 4.92 1.74 2.23
C VAL A 66 3.48 1.86 1.79
N THR A 67 2.91 3.05 1.95
CA THR A 67 1.55 3.37 1.52
C THR A 67 1.60 4.13 0.20
N LEU A 68 0.78 3.69 -0.75
CA LEU A 68 0.62 4.35 -2.04
C LEU A 68 -0.60 5.27 -1.98
N GLU A 69 -0.38 6.57 -2.09
CA GLU A 69 -1.43 7.57 -1.98
C GLU A 69 -2.14 7.74 -3.33
N ARG A 70 -3.02 6.81 -3.63
CA ARG A 70 -3.81 6.75 -4.85
C ARG A 70 -4.90 5.70 -4.65
N VAL A 71 -6.07 5.92 -5.27
CA VAL A 71 -7.13 4.91 -5.33
C VAL A 71 -6.86 4.02 -6.55
N PHE A 72 -6.73 2.72 -6.30
CA PHE A 72 -6.44 1.73 -7.35
C PHE A 72 -7.71 0.99 -7.76
N PRO A 73 -7.84 0.63 -9.03
CA PRO A 73 -8.94 -0.23 -9.46
C PRO A 73 -8.73 -1.67 -8.98
N ALA A 74 -9.80 -2.44 -8.90
CA ALA A 74 -9.73 -3.84 -8.50
C ALA A 74 -9.39 -4.72 -9.72
N ASP A 75 -8.11 -4.74 -10.08
CA ASP A 75 -7.59 -5.47 -11.25
C ASP A 75 -6.31 -6.25 -10.91
N PHE A 76 -5.78 -6.97 -11.90
CA PHE A 76 -4.57 -7.79 -11.72
C PHE A 76 -3.34 -6.96 -11.35
N GLY A 77 -3.21 -5.75 -11.91
CA GLY A 77 -2.09 -4.86 -11.58
C GLY A 77 -2.08 -4.51 -10.10
N THR A 78 -3.25 -4.17 -9.56
CA THR A 78 -3.42 -3.87 -8.13
C THR A 78 -3.14 -5.09 -7.27
N LEU A 79 -3.61 -6.27 -7.68
CA LEU A 79 -3.31 -7.52 -6.97
C LEU A 79 -1.80 -7.75 -6.86
N GLU A 80 -1.05 -7.51 -7.93
CA GLU A 80 0.41 -7.67 -7.91
C GLU A 80 1.09 -6.68 -6.94
N ILE A 81 0.59 -5.46 -6.87
CA ILE A 81 1.09 -4.45 -5.92
C ILE A 81 0.84 -4.92 -4.48
N ILE A 82 -0.35 -5.45 -4.20
CA ILE A 82 -0.70 -5.96 -2.86
C ILE A 82 0.20 -7.15 -2.49
N LYS A 83 0.45 -8.05 -3.43
CA LYS A 83 1.35 -9.19 -3.21
C LYS A 83 2.76 -8.78 -2.79
N LYS A 84 3.18 -7.57 -3.16
CA LYS A 84 4.49 -7.01 -2.82
C LYS A 84 4.44 -6.13 -1.56
N GLY A 85 3.35 -6.20 -0.81
CA GLY A 85 3.26 -5.58 0.51
C GLY A 85 2.84 -4.12 0.53
N ALA A 86 2.29 -3.59 -0.55
CA ALA A 86 1.86 -2.19 -0.58
C ALA A 86 0.59 -1.96 0.23
N ASN A 87 0.58 -0.89 1.02
CA ASN A 87 -0.63 -0.39 1.64
C ASN A 87 -1.33 0.55 0.65
N LEU A 88 -2.61 0.34 0.41
CA LEU A 88 -3.34 1.14 -0.58
C LEU A 88 -4.85 1.11 -0.35
N THR A 89 -5.55 1.98 -1.09
CA THR A 89 -7.01 1.99 -1.19
C THR A 89 -7.42 1.43 -2.54
N CYS A 90 -8.35 0.47 -2.52
CA CYS A 90 -8.85 -0.21 -3.71
C CYS A 90 -10.34 0.06 -3.89
N ASP A 91 -10.74 0.52 -5.07
CA ASP A 91 -12.13 0.79 -5.41
C ASP A 91 -12.78 -0.49 -5.94
N ASN A 92 -13.80 -0.99 -5.23
CA ASN A 92 -14.54 -2.19 -5.60
C ASN A 92 -15.92 -1.88 -6.20
N SER A 93 -16.15 -0.67 -6.70
CA SER A 93 -17.46 -0.25 -7.23
C SER A 93 -17.95 -1.14 -8.37
N LYS A 94 -17.05 -1.73 -9.15
CA LYS A 94 -17.39 -2.60 -10.29
C LYS A 94 -17.54 -4.08 -9.91
N GLY A 95 -17.28 -4.43 -8.64
CA GLY A 95 -17.42 -5.80 -8.17
C GLY A 95 -16.42 -6.76 -8.81
N SER A 96 -15.19 -6.77 -8.33
CA SER A 96 -14.14 -7.61 -8.89
C SER A 96 -14.21 -9.05 -8.37
N SER A 97 -14.00 -10.03 -9.26
CA SER A 97 -13.78 -11.42 -8.87
C SER A 97 -12.43 -11.63 -8.15
N LEU A 98 -11.54 -10.62 -8.19
CA LEU A 98 -10.21 -10.70 -7.59
C LEU A 98 -10.18 -10.33 -6.11
N ILE A 99 -11.30 -9.86 -5.54
CA ILE A 99 -11.30 -9.33 -4.18
C ILE A 99 -10.84 -10.36 -3.14
N THR A 100 -11.25 -11.62 -3.30
CA THR A 100 -10.79 -12.70 -2.40
C THR A 100 -9.29 -12.89 -2.50
N ASP A 101 -8.74 -12.90 -3.71
CA ASP A 101 -7.30 -13.03 -3.92
C ASP A 101 -6.54 -11.84 -3.34
N MET A 102 -7.09 -10.63 -3.47
CA MET A 102 -6.50 -9.42 -2.89
C MET A 102 -6.46 -9.48 -1.36
N VAL A 103 -7.54 -9.96 -0.73
CA VAL A 103 -7.61 -10.12 0.72
C VAL A 103 -6.56 -11.14 1.20
N LYS A 104 -6.47 -12.28 0.51
CA LYS A 104 -5.46 -13.30 0.82
C LYS A 104 -4.04 -12.75 0.66
N ALA A 105 -3.81 -12.01 -0.43
CA ALA A 105 -2.50 -11.39 -0.70
C ALA A 105 -2.13 -10.38 0.38
N ALA A 106 -3.07 -9.56 0.84
CA ALA A 106 -2.84 -8.60 1.91
C ALA A 106 -2.42 -9.32 3.19
N LYS A 107 -3.12 -10.39 3.55
CA LYS A 107 -2.79 -11.17 4.75
C LYS A 107 -1.40 -11.79 4.67
N THR A 108 -1.04 -12.34 3.51
CA THR A 108 0.24 -13.02 3.32
C THR A 108 1.41 -12.05 3.24
N SER A 109 1.24 -10.91 2.57
CA SER A 109 2.33 -9.95 2.32
C SER A 109 2.52 -8.93 3.43
N GLY A 110 1.57 -8.81 4.34
CA GLY A 110 1.58 -7.75 5.35
C GLY A 110 1.01 -6.41 4.87
N ALA A 111 0.50 -6.35 3.65
CA ALA A 111 -0.13 -5.14 3.13
C ALA A 111 -1.41 -4.80 3.90
N HIS A 112 -1.68 -3.50 4.03
CA HIS A 112 -2.93 -3.01 4.60
C HIS A 112 -3.75 -2.38 3.49
N VAL A 113 -4.92 -2.96 3.19
CA VAL A 113 -5.76 -2.55 2.07
C VAL A 113 -7.12 -2.11 2.57
N LYS A 114 -7.52 -0.90 2.17
CA LYS A 114 -8.87 -0.39 2.39
C LYS A 114 -9.66 -0.54 1.10
N PHE A 115 -10.71 -1.35 1.13
CA PHE A 115 -11.63 -1.48 0.01
C PHE A 115 -12.77 -0.50 0.18
N ILE A 116 -13.02 0.35 -0.81
CA ILE A 116 -14.08 1.34 -0.81
C ILE A 116 -15.14 1.00 -1.87
N ASN A 117 -16.32 1.59 -1.74
CA ASN A 117 -17.43 1.40 -2.67
C ASN A 117 -17.83 -0.08 -2.79
N CYS A 118 -17.97 -0.74 -1.64
CA CYS A 118 -18.23 -2.18 -1.55
C CYS A 118 -19.75 -2.51 -1.58
N THR A 119 -20.52 -1.75 -2.33
CA THR A 119 -21.98 -1.90 -2.39
C THR A 119 -22.44 -3.21 -3.04
N ARG A 120 -21.57 -3.85 -3.84
CA ARG A 120 -21.87 -5.13 -4.47
C ARG A 120 -21.59 -6.34 -3.58
N LEU A 121 -20.99 -6.11 -2.42
CA LEU A 121 -20.76 -7.18 -1.44
C LEU A 121 -21.87 -7.18 -0.40
N SER A 122 -22.38 -8.37 -0.09
CA SER A 122 -23.32 -8.53 1.01
C SER A 122 -22.61 -8.45 2.36
N SER A 123 -23.36 -8.25 3.45
CA SER A 123 -22.79 -8.30 4.80
C SER A 123 -22.12 -9.64 5.07
N PHE A 124 -22.70 -10.73 4.55
CA PHE A 124 -22.13 -12.08 4.66
C PHE A 124 -20.76 -12.15 3.97
N ASP A 125 -20.65 -11.64 2.75
CA ASP A 125 -19.39 -11.62 2.00
C ASP A 125 -18.33 -10.82 2.73
N ILE A 126 -18.68 -9.62 3.21
CA ILE A 126 -17.76 -8.74 3.95
C ILE A 126 -17.27 -9.44 5.21
N ASN A 127 -18.16 -10.08 5.97
CA ASN A 127 -17.76 -10.78 7.19
C ASN A 127 -16.77 -11.91 6.89
N ASN A 128 -17.00 -12.67 5.81
CA ASN A 128 -16.09 -13.74 5.40
C ASN A 128 -14.72 -13.19 4.99
N LEU A 129 -14.71 -12.09 4.23
CA LEU A 129 -13.46 -11.45 3.81
C LEU A 129 -12.70 -10.87 4.99
N LYS A 130 -13.38 -10.30 5.98
CA LYS A 130 -12.76 -9.82 7.21
C LYS A 130 -12.11 -10.95 8.01
N LYS A 131 -12.75 -12.11 8.09
CA LYS A 131 -12.16 -13.28 8.74
C LYS A 131 -10.90 -13.75 8.02
N LEU A 132 -10.93 -13.71 6.69
CA LEU A 132 -9.82 -14.15 5.87
C LEU A 132 -8.63 -13.20 5.95
N GLY A 133 -8.87 -11.89 5.94
CA GLY A 133 -7.84 -10.86 5.91
C GLY A 133 -7.41 -10.33 7.27
N GLY A 134 -8.24 -10.49 8.30
CA GLY A 134 -7.96 -9.97 9.64
C GLY A 134 -7.77 -8.46 9.63
N ASP A 135 -6.77 -8.00 10.37
CA ASP A 135 -6.47 -6.57 10.51
C ASP A 135 -5.84 -5.95 9.25
N ASN A 136 -5.51 -6.77 8.24
CA ASN A 136 -4.88 -6.29 7.01
C ASN A 136 -5.87 -5.68 6.04
N VAL A 137 -7.17 -5.82 6.27
CA VAL A 137 -8.19 -5.30 5.35
C VAL A 137 -9.26 -4.52 6.09
N LYS A 138 -9.79 -3.50 5.42
CA LYS A 138 -10.95 -2.72 5.86
C LYS A 138 -11.90 -2.55 4.69
N PHE A 139 -13.19 -2.46 5.01
CA PHE A 139 -14.25 -2.32 4.00
C PHE A 139 -15.11 -1.10 4.34
N ALA A 140 -15.38 -0.28 3.33
CA ALA A 140 -16.19 0.94 3.47
C ALA A 140 -17.17 1.14 2.30
#